data_1f9ca6750daa22d8abed9c6ec78eb178
#
_entry.id   1f9ca6750daa22d8abed9c6ec78eb178
#
_cell.length_a   1.000
_cell.length_b   1.000
_cell.length_c   1.000
_cell.angle_alpha   90.00
_cell.angle_beta   90.00
_cell.angle_gamma   90.00
#
_symmetry.space_group_name_H-M   'P 1'
#
loop_
_entity.id
_entity.type
_entity.pdbx_description
1 polymer ?
#
loop_
_entity_poly.entity_id
_entity_poly.type
_entity_poly.pdbx_seq_one_letter_code
_entity_poly.pdbx_strand_id
1 'polypeptide(L)'
;MLNSSLDVKPLQGQVALVTGAGRRIGRAIALRLAADGARTVVHYRRSQAEAEAVAAEIVREGGEAICIQAELARIAEIDRLFKQVEHSFGRLDILVNNAAVFSPTPVGETREAQWDAIVDTNLKAQFFCAQAAAPLLAQSGRGRIINFASLGGLLAWPKYTAYSVSKAGVLMLTRCLALALAPAITVNAIAPGTISFPDDAPDIAERAIQSAPLRRAGTAEEIAGAVTYLIGASYLTGQVLVVDGGWSIPS
;
A
#
# COMPACT_ATOMS: atom_id res chain seq x y z
N MET A 1 6.00 2.67 44.26
CA MET A 1 6.38 3.49 43.10
C MET A 1 6.14 2.65 41.87
N LEU A 2 4.99 2.87 41.22
CA LEU A 2 4.66 2.19 39.98
C LEU A 2 5.53 2.81 38.89
N ASN A 3 6.47 2.02 38.35
CA ASN A 3 7.20 2.37 37.13
C ASN A 3 6.18 2.56 36.00
N SER A 4 5.93 3.81 35.61
CA SER A 4 5.35 4.11 34.32
C SER A 4 6.38 3.73 33.26
N SER A 5 6.35 2.47 32.81
CA SER A 5 6.92 2.13 31.50
C SER A 5 6.18 3.03 30.52
N LEU A 6 6.85 4.06 30.01
CA LEU A 6 6.39 4.84 28.88
C LEU A 6 6.01 3.81 27.80
N ASP A 7 4.72 3.74 27.43
CA ASP A 7 4.24 2.88 26.36
C ASP A 7 4.90 3.34 25.04
N VAL A 8 6.08 2.78 24.76
CA VAL A 8 6.80 3.07 23.53
C VAL A 8 6.00 2.47 22.38
N LYS A 9 5.47 3.34 21.54
CA LYS A 9 4.70 2.91 20.36
C LYS A 9 5.56 2.03 19.45
N PRO A 10 5.00 0.99 18.82
CA PRO A 10 5.78 0.00 18.04
C PRO A 10 6.63 0.60 16.93
N LEU A 11 6.20 1.71 16.31
CA LEU A 11 6.88 2.37 15.21
C LEU A 11 7.50 3.72 15.60
N GLN A 12 7.68 3.97 16.89
CA GLN A 12 8.25 5.22 17.38
C GLN A 12 9.62 5.51 16.75
N GLY A 13 9.77 6.71 16.20
CA GLY A 13 11.00 7.16 15.53
C GLY A 13 11.22 6.61 14.13
N GLN A 14 10.33 5.79 13.59
CA GLN A 14 10.36 5.31 12.21
C GLN A 14 9.67 6.29 11.27
N VAL A 15 10.03 6.25 9.98
CA VAL A 15 9.40 7.02 8.91
C VAL A 15 8.70 6.07 7.95
N ALA A 16 7.43 6.31 7.67
CA ALA A 16 6.62 5.52 6.74
C ALA A 16 6.12 6.38 5.58
N LEU A 17 6.34 5.92 4.35
CA LEU A 17 5.72 6.47 3.14
C LEU A 17 4.58 5.57 2.69
N VAL A 18 3.37 6.13 2.56
CA VAL A 18 2.20 5.43 2.00
C VAL A 18 1.79 6.10 0.70
N THR A 19 1.89 5.37 -0.42
CA THR A 19 1.48 5.90 -1.72
C THR A 19 -0.04 5.85 -1.88
N GLY A 20 -0.65 6.93 -2.41
CA GLY A 20 -2.11 7.04 -2.54
C GLY A 20 -2.83 7.09 -1.18
N ALA A 21 -2.27 7.82 -0.22
CA ALA A 21 -2.70 7.81 1.17
C ALA A 21 -3.86 8.76 1.50
N GLY A 22 -4.35 9.56 0.54
CA GLY A 22 -5.40 10.55 0.80
C GLY A 22 -6.79 9.94 1.05
N ARG A 23 -7.06 8.71 0.62
CA ARG A 23 -8.41 8.11 0.66
C ARG A 23 -8.37 6.61 0.92
N ARG A 24 -9.56 6.05 1.30
CA ARG A 24 -9.82 4.61 1.35
C ARG A 24 -8.76 3.83 2.14
N ILE A 25 -8.27 2.72 1.61
CA ILE A 25 -7.27 1.86 2.25
C ILE A 25 -6.00 2.64 2.61
N GLY A 26 -5.48 3.47 1.70
CA GLY A 26 -4.27 4.25 1.94
C GLY A 26 -4.39 5.21 3.12
N ARG A 27 -5.55 5.86 3.29
CA ARG A 27 -5.85 6.70 4.46
C ARG A 27 -5.81 5.89 5.76
N ALA A 28 -6.51 4.75 5.80
CA ALA A 28 -6.55 3.91 7.00
C ALA A 28 -5.15 3.41 7.39
N ILE A 29 -4.32 3.05 6.40
CA ILE A 29 -2.92 2.67 6.63
C ILE A 29 -2.12 3.84 7.20
N ALA A 30 -2.20 5.03 6.59
CA ALA A 30 -1.45 6.21 7.04
C ALA A 30 -1.79 6.58 8.49
N LEU A 31 -3.09 6.61 8.83
CA LEU A 31 -3.57 6.88 10.18
C LEU A 31 -3.11 5.80 11.18
N ARG A 32 -3.18 4.54 10.80
CA ARG A 32 -2.74 3.44 11.66
C ARG A 32 -1.24 3.49 11.93
N LEU A 33 -0.40 3.69 10.93
CA LEU A 33 1.05 3.78 11.11
C LEU A 33 1.44 4.98 11.98
N ALA A 34 0.76 6.12 11.82
CA ALA A 34 0.94 7.29 12.67
C ALA A 34 0.49 7.02 14.13
N ALA A 35 -0.63 6.36 14.33
CA ALA A 35 -1.09 5.95 15.67
C ALA A 35 -0.10 5.00 16.35
N ASP A 36 0.54 4.12 15.58
CA ASP A 36 1.60 3.21 16.02
C ASP A 36 2.96 3.94 16.24
N GLY A 37 3.03 5.28 15.97
CA GLY A 37 4.18 6.13 16.30
C GLY A 37 5.09 6.49 15.12
N ALA A 38 4.78 6.09 13.89
CA ALA A 38 5.56 6.46 12.73
C ALA A 38 5.34 7.94 12.33
N ARG A 39 6.39 8.61 11.88
CA ARG A 39 6.29 9.85 11.09
C ARG A 39 5.85 9.48 9.69
N THR A 40 4.76 10.08 9.20
CA THR A 40 4.07 9.56 8.03
C THR A 40 4.16 10.51 6.84
N VAL A 41 4.60 9.99 5.68
CA VAL A 41 4.51 10.69 4.40
C VAL A 41 3.23 10.26 3.70
N VAL A 42 2.29 11.19 3.57
CA VAL A 42 1.01 11.04 2.88
C VAL A 42 1.21 11.42 1.42
N HIS A 43 1.49 10.44 0.56
CA HIS A 43 1.62 10.70 -0.86
C HIS A 43 0.26 10.75 -1.56
N TYR A 44 0.10 11.69 -2.49
CA TYR A 44 -1.08 11.82 -3.36
C TYR A 44 -0.69 12.21 -4.80
N ARG A 45 -1.61 11.98 -5.74
CA ARG A 45 -1.47 12.43 -7.14
C ARG A 45 -2.31 13.68 -7.41
N ARG A 46 -3.62 13.61 -7.19
CA ARG A 46 -4.60 14.68 -7.45
C ARG A 46 -5.46 15.04 -6.25
N SER A 47 -5.55 14.19 -5.25
CA SER A 47 -6.39 14.34 -4.06
C SER A 47 -5.67 15.14 -2.96
N GLN A 48 -5.32 16.39 -3.26
CA GLN A 48 -4.58 17.26 -2.34
C GLN A 48 -5.35 17.52 -1.05
N ALA A 49 -6.59 17.97 -1.16
CA ALA A 49 -7.40 18.32 0.01
C ALA A 49 -7.60 17.13 0.96
N GLU A 50 -7.85 15.93 0.40
CA GLU A 50 -8.00 14.72 1.20
C GLU A 50 -6.66 14.29 1.85
N ALA A 51 -5.54 14.44 1.15
CA ALA A 51 -4.22 14.14 1.71
C ALA A 51 -3.88 15.10 2.85
N GLU A 52 -4.13 16.38 2.69
CA GLU A 52 -3.95 17.42 3.71
C GLU A 52 -4.86 17.18 4.92
N ALA A 53 -6.11 16.73 4.70
CA ALA A 53 -7.01 16.35 5.77
C ALA A 53 -6.48 15.16 6.58
N VAL A 54 -5.90 14.14 5.91
CA VAL A 54 -5.25 13.00 6.59
C VAL A 54 -4.05 13.47 7.41
N ALA A 55 -3.18 14.31 6.86
CA ALA A 55 -2.03 14.83 7.58
C ALA A 55 -2.44 15.68 8.79
N ALA A 56 -3.46 16.53 8.64
CA ALA A 56 -4.01 17.33 9.73
C ALA A 56 -4.62 16.46 10.85
N GLU A 57 -5.29 15.36 10.49
CA GLU A 57 -5.82 14.38 11.45
C GLU A 57 -4.68 13.72 12.24
N ILE A 58 -3.62 13.28 11.57
CA ILE A 58 -2.43 12.72 12.22
C ILE A 58 -1.81 13.69 13.21
N VAL A 59 -1.65 14.95 12.81
CA VAL A 59 -1.06 16.00 13.67
C VAL A 59 -1.97 16.30 14.86
N ARG A 60 -3.27 16.38 14.67
CA ARG A 60 -4.26 16.58 15.76
C ARG A 60 -4.22 15.46 16.81
N GLU A 61 -3.92 14.23 16.38
CA GLU A 61 -3.76 13.06 17.27
C GLU A 61 -2.33 12.96 17.86
N GLY A 62 -1.51 14.01 17.70
CA GLY A 62 -0.15 14.08 18.27
C GLY A 62 0.95 13.37 17.48
N GLY A 63 0.66 12.95 16.24
CA GLY A 63 1.63 12.39 15.30
C GLY A 63 2.33 13.47 14.46
N GLU A 64 3.22 13.04 13.57
CA GLU A 64 3.91 13.89 12.59
C GLU A 64 3.63 13.38 11.18
N ALA A 65 3.18 14.27 10.29
CA ALA A 65 2.91 13.94 8.89
C ALA A 65 3.24 15.08 7.94
N ILE A 66 3.66 14.72 6.73
CA ILE A 66 3.81 15.64 5.59
C ILE A 66 3.08 15.09 4.37
N CYS A 67 2.61 15.99 3.51
CA CYS A 67 2.03 15.63 2.22
C CYS A 67 3.05 15.83 1.11
N ILE A 68 3.19 14.85 0.20
CA ILE A 68 4.02 14.99 -0.99
C ILE A 68 3.21 14.56 -2.23
N GLN A 69 3.15 15.47 -3.20
CA GLN A 69 2.52 15.20 -4.49
C GLN A 69 3.52 14.56 -5.45
N ALA A 70 3.12 13.47 -6.14
CA ALA A 70 3.87 12.92 -7.28
C ALA A 70 2.96 12.16 -8.25
N GLU A 71 3.31 12.14 -9.54
CA GLU A 71 2.72 11.24 -10.55
C GLU A 71 3.61 10.01 -10.70
N LEU A 72 3.24 8.91 -10.02
CA LEU A 72 4.08 7.71 -9.94
C LEU A 72 4.26 6.97 -11.29
N ALA A 73 3.46 7.27 -12.31
CA ALA A 73 3.71 6.79 -13.66
C ALA A 73 4.97 7.41 -14.29
N ARG A 74 5.54 8.48 -13.70
CA ARG A 74 6.72 9.22 -14.17
C ARG A 74 7.90 9.02 -13.23
N ILE A 75 8.95 8.38 -13.69
CA ILE A 75 10.12 8.03 -12.87
C ILE A 75 10.77 9.28 -12.24
N ALA A 76 10.90 10.38 -12.99
CA ALA A 76 11.45 11.63 -12.45
C ALA A 76 10.65 12.20 -11.26
N GLU A 77 9.33 11.96 -11.22
CA GLU A 77 8.48 12.35 -10.09
C GLU A 77 8.69 11.41 -8.88
N ILE A 78 8.96 10.13 -9.13
CA ILE A 78 9.34 9.18 -8.07
C ILE A 78 10.67 9.62 -7.45
N ASP A 79 11.69 9.91 -8.26
CA ASP A 79 12.98 10.37 -7.77
C ASP A 79 12.85 11.67 -6.94
N ARG A 80 12.01 12.61 -7.38
CA ARG A 80 11.70 13.82 -6.64
C ARG A 80 11.02 13.53 -5.29
N LEU A 81 10.06 12.61 -5.29
CA LEU A 81 9.35 12.18 -4.07
C LEU A 81 10.36 11.67 -3.01
N PHE A 82 11.24 10.75 -3.37
CA PHE A 82 12.18 10.15 -2.41
C PHE A 82 13.27 11.15 -1.96
N LYS A 83 13.72 12.07 -2.82
CA LYS A 83 14.58 13.19 -2.41
C LYS A 83 13.90 14.10 -1.39
N GLN A 84 12.59 14.36 -1.53
CA GLN A 84 11.85 15.15 -0.55
C GLN A 84 11.69 14.40 0.78
N VAL A 85 11.47 13.07 0.75
CA VAL A 85 11.43 12.24 1.97
C VAL A 85 12.79 12.31 2.69
N GLU A 86 13.88 12.13 1.97
CA GLU A 86 15.24 12.21 2.50
C GLU A 86 15.52 13.59 3.10
N HIS A 87 15.17 14.67 2.39
CA HIS A 87 15.36 16.04 2.88
C HIS A 87 14.56 16.33 4.16
N SER A 88 13.32 15.83 4.23
CA SER A 88 12.41 16.12 5.36
C SER A 88 12.73 15.30 6.61
N PHE A 89 13.13 14.04 6.45
CA PHE A 89 13.26 13.10 7.56
C PHE A 89 14.64 12.46 7.70
N GLY A 90 15.51 12.55 6.70
CA GLY A 90 16.84 11.95 6.67
C GLY A 90 16.84 10.41 6.64
N ARG A 91 15.66 9.78 6.62
CA ARG A 91 15.51 8.31 6.66
C ARG A 91 14.16 7.85 6.10
N LEU A 92 14.08 6.58 5.76
CA LEU A 92 12.84 5.86 5.50
C LEU A 92 12.96 4.45 6.07
N ASP A 93 11.94 3.97 6.78
CA ASP A 93 11.89 2.63 7.36
C ASP A 93 10.85 1.75 6.68
N ILE A 94 9.74 2.35 6.24
CA ILE A 94 8.59 1.63 5.71
C ILE A 94 8.12 2.30 4.42
N LEU A 95 8.02 1.50 3.34
CA LEU A 95 7.35 1.87 2.10
C LEU A 95 6.10 1.02 1.91
N VAL A 96 4.93 1.65 1.79
CA VAL A 96 3.68 1.00 1.42
C VAL A 96 3.27 1.43 0.02
N ASN A 97 3.43 0.54 -0.96
CA ASN A 97 3.04 0.74 -2.36
C ASN A 97 1.55 0.44 -2.55
N ASN A 98 0.68 1.36 -2.10
CA ASN A 98 -0.78 1.21 -2.14
C ASN A 98 -1.43 1.87 -3.37
N ALA A 99 -0.83 2.91 -3.96
CA ALA A 99 -1.42 3.63 -5.09
C ALA A 99 -1.77 2.69 -6.26
N ALA A 100 -2.98 2.79 -6.78
CA ALA A 100 -3.46 1.97 -7.89
C ALA A 100 -4.54 2.68 -8.71
N VAL A 101 -4.67 2.23 -9.96
CA VAL A 101 -5.78 2.55 -10.87
C VAL A 101 -6.56 1.27 -11.12
N PHE A 102 -7.90 1.38 -11.05
CA PHE A 102 -8.82 0.29 -11.34
C PHE A 102 -9.87 0.78 -12.35
N SER A 103 -9.83 0.24 -13.56
CA SER A 103 -10.80 0.55 -14.61
C SER A 103 -10.99 -0.65 -15.55
N PRO A 104 -12.15 -0.78 -16.20
CA PRO A 104 -12.41 -1.84 -17.16
C PRO A 104 -11.45 -1.79 -18.36
N THR A 105 -10.99 -2.97 -18.76
CA THR A 105 -10.12 -3.18 -19.94
C THR A 105 -10.51 -4.50 -20.63
N PRO A 106 -11.70 -4.59 -21.20
CA PRO A 106 -12.17 -5.79 -21.90
C PRO A 106 -11.38 -5.96 -23.21
N VAL A 107 -11.16 -7.22 -23.61
CA VAL A 107 -10.49 -7.55 -24.87
C VAL A 107 -11.32 -7.04 -26.05
N GLY A 108 -10.69 -6.42 -27.03
CA GLY A 108 -11.32 -5.83 -28.22
C GLY A 108 -11.72 -4.36 -28.09
N GLU A 109 -11.75 -3.79 -26.87
CA GLU A 109 -12.15 -2.40 -26.63
C GLU A 109 -11.07 -1.58 -25.91
N THR A 110 -10.05 -2.24 -25.38
CA THR A 110 -8.99 -1.58 -24.60
C THR A 110 -8.01 -0.86 -25.50
N ARG A 111 -7.81 0.45 -25.26
CA ARG A 111 -6.80 1.25 -25.95
C ARG A 111 -5.47 1.18 -25.21
N GLU A 112 -4.36 1.31 -25.93
CA GLU A 112 -3.00 1.31 -25.40
C GLU A 112 -2.85 2.24 -24.18
N ALA A 113 -3.29 3.49 -24.29
CA ALA A 113 -3.21 4.45 -23.19
C ALA A 113 -3.97 4.03 -21.90
N GLN A 114 -5.04 3.23 -22.02
CA GLN A 114 -5.75 2.69 -20.86
C GLN A 114 -4.95 1.54 -20.21
N TRP A 115 -4.35 0.70 -21.04
CA TRP A 115 -3.45 -0.35 -20.59
C TRP A 115 -2.23 0.24 -19.87
N ASP A 116 -1.53 1.17 -20.52
CA ASP A 116 -0.34 1.82 -19.98
C ASP A 116 -0.61 2.53 -18.66
N ALA A 117 -1.71 3.30 -18.57
CA ALA A 117 -2.09 4.00 -17.33
C ALA A 117 -2.22 3.03 -16.14
N ILE A 118 -2.75 1.81 -16.38
CA ILE A 118 -2.90 0.80 -15.33
C ILE A 118 -1.57 0.13 -15.00
N VAL A 119 -0.84 -0.33 -16.00
CA VAL A 119 0.43 -1.06 -15.79
C VAL A 119 1.50 -0.13 -15.22
N ASP A 120 1.59 1.10 -15.71
CA ASP A 120 2.54 2.09 -15.22
C ASP A 120 2.30 2.45 -13.76
N THR A 121 1.03 2.64 -13.37
CA THR A 121 0.70 3.01 -11.99
C THR A 121 0.75 1.80 -11.04
N ASN A 122 0.21 0.63 -11.46
CA ASN A 122 0.02 -0.49 -10.54
C ASN A 122 1.25 -1.39 -10.39
N LEU A 123 2.09 -1.48 -11.42
CA LEU A 123 3.23 -2.40 -11.46
C LEU A 123 4.56 -1.66 -11.59
N LYS A 124 4.76 -0.89 -12.67
CA LYS A 124 6.01 -0.17 -12.92
C LYS A 124 6.34 0.78 -11.77
N ALA A 125 5.37 1.55 -11.28
CA ALA A 125 5.58 2.47 -10.17
C ALA A 125 6.04 1.76 -8.88
N GLN A 126 5.49 0.58 -8.55
CA GLN A 126 5.91 -0.15 -7.35
C GLN A 126 7.38 -0.59 -7.44
N PHE A 127 7.85 -1.00 -8.63
CA PHE A 127 9.25 -1.33 -8.84
C PHE A 127 10.15 -0.10 -8.64
N PHE A 128 9.85 1.01 -9.30
CA PHE A 128 10.71 2.21 -9.22
C PHE A 128 10.63 2.90 -7.86
N CYS A 129 9.49 2.87 -7.17
CA CYS A 129 9.40 3.29 -5.78
C CYS A 129 10.28 2.42 -4.85
N ALA A 130 10.26 1.10 -5.03
CA ALA A 130 11.13 0.20 -4.27
C ALA A 130 12.62 0.47 -4.55
N GLN A 131 12.98 0.68 -5.83
CA GLN A 131 14.35 1.01 -6.23
C GLN A 131 14.83 2.33 -5.63
N ALA A 132 14.03 3.39 -5.70
CA ALA A 132 14.37 4.70 -5.14
C ALA A 132 14.40 4.69 -3.60
N ALA A 133 13.56 3.88 -2.94
CA ALA A 133 13.51 3.73 -1.50
C ALA A 133 14.67 2.89 -0.93
N ALA A 134 15.20 1.95 -1.71
CA ALA A 134 16.13 0.92 -1.22
C ALA A 134 17.33 1.47 -0.45
N PRO A 135 18.02 2.54 -0.87
CA PRO A 135 19.14 3.10 -0.11
C PRO A 135 18.73 3.56 1.29
N LEU A 136 17.64 4.32 1.42
CA LEU A 136 17.13 4.83 2.70
C LEU A 136 16.63 3.70 3.60
N LEU A 137 15.91 2.72 3.03
CA LEU A 137 15.42 1.55 3.75
C LEU A 137 16.58 0.69 4.28
N ALA A 138 17.64 0.49 3.49
CA ALA A 138 18.80 -0.28 3.91
C ALA A 138 19.56 0.40 5.05
N GLN A 139 19.73 1.74 4.99
CA GLN A 139 20.36 2.53 6.04
C GLN A 139 19.59 2.47 7.37
N SER A 140 18.28 2.25 7.35
CA SER A 140 17.47 2.15 8.55
C SER A 140 17.77 0.90 9.41
N GLY A 141 18.39 -0.14 8.81
CA GLY A 141 18.66 -1.43 9.44
C GLY A 141 17.43 -2.32 9.68
N ARG A 142 16.25 -1.85 9.27
CA ARG A 142 14.96 -2.55 9.42
C ARG A 142 13.96 -2.26 8.29
N GLY A 143 14.46 -2.07 7.07
CA GLY A 143 13.65 -1.69 5.92
C GLY A 143 12.48 -2.64 5.65
N ARG A 144 11.30 -2.08 5.38
CA ARG A 144 10.08 -2.82 5.06
C ARG A 144 9.42 -2.27 3.80
N ILE A 145 9.11 -3.15 2.85
CA ILE A 145 8.30 -2.82 1.68
C ILE A 145 7.03 -3.68 1.71
N ILE A 146 5.87 -3.04 1.66
CA ILE A 146 4.58 -3.70 1.53
C ILE A 146 3.96 -3.31 0.20
N ASN A 147 3.86 -4.26 -0.72
CA ASN A 147 3.25 -4.08 -2.03
C ASN A 147 1.76 -4.42 -1.98
N PHE A 148 0.95 -3.66 -2.72
CA PHE A 148 -0.47 -3.96 -2.86
C PHE A 148 -0.75 -4.70 -4.16
N ALA A 149 -0.94 -6.01 -4.05
CA ALA A 149 -1.55 -6.86 -5.06
C ALA A 149 -3.09 -6.73 -5.03
N SER A 150 -3.81 -7.78 -5.30
CA SER A 150 -5.27 -7.89 -5.25
C SER A 150 -5.69 -9.33 -5.49
N LEU A 151 -6.92 -9.70 -5.13
CA LEU A 151 -7.55 -10.92 -5.65
C LEU A 151 -7.53 -10.99 -7.19
N GLY A 152 -7.66 -9.85 -7.88
CA GLY A 152 -7.55 -9.81 -9.34
C GLY A 152 -6.17 -10.22 -9.89
N GLY A 153 -5.14 -10.33 -9.05
CA GLY A 153 -3.85 -10.93 -9.40
C GLY A 153 -3.79 -12.44 -9.18
N LEU A 154 -4.74 -13.01 -8.46
CA LEU A 154 -4.88 -14.44 -8.18
C LEU A 154 -6.00 -15.08 -9.01
N LEU A 155 -7.08 -14.33 -9.23
CA LEU A 155 -8.27 -14.74 -9.98
C LEU A 155 -8.37 -13.95 -11.27
N ALA A 156 -8.74 -14.62 -12.36
CA ALA A 156 -8.88 -13.97 -13.67
C ALA A 156 -10.18 -13.13 -13.74
N TRP A 157 -10.03 -11.83 -13.99
CA TRP A 157 -11.15 -10.91 -14.19
C TRP A 157 -11.20 -10.40 -15.64
N PRO A 158 -11.94 -11.04 -16.55
CA PRO A 158 -11.88 -10.76 -17.99
C PRO A 158 -12.29 -9.32 -18.37
N LYS A 159 -13.12 -8.66 -17.57
CA LYS A 159 -13.46 -7.24 -17.76
C LYS A 159 -12.35 -6.28 -17.32
N TYR A 160 -11.34 -6.76 -16.58
CA TYR A 160 -10.28 -5.95 -15.96
C TYR A 160 -8.91 -6.54 -16.27
N THR A 161 -8.67 -6.93 -17.53
CA THR A 161 -7.47 -7.69 -17.94
C THR A 161 -6.16 -6.99 -17.57
N ALA A 162 -5.99 -5.70 -17.90
CA ALA A 162 -4.76 -4.95 -17.56
C ALA A 162 -4.55 -4.85 -16.05
N TYR A 163 -5.64 -4.66 -15.28
CA TYR A 163 -5.56 -4.65 -13.83
C TYR A 163 -5.10 -6.01 -13.28
N SER A 164 -5.73 -7.10 -13.71
CA SER A 164 -5.38 -8.45 -13.26
C SER A 164 -3.94 -8.80 -13.59
N VAL A 165 -3.49 -8.51 -14.81
CA VAL A 165 -2.09 -8.70 -15.23
C VAL A 165 -1.14 -7.86 -14.37
N SER A 166 -1.45 -6.59 -14.13
CA SER A 166 -0.62 -5.71 -13.29
C SER A 166 -0.49 -6.26 -11.87
N LYS A 167 -1.59 -6.75 -11.28
CA LYS A 167 -1.62 -7.29 -9.91
C LYS A 167 -0.97 -8.67 -9.81
N ALA A 168 -1.08 -9.52 -10.83
CA ALA A 168 -0.29 -10.75 -10.94
C ALA A 168 1.21 -10.45 -11.05
N GLY A 169 1.58 -9.41 -11.82
CA GLY A 169 2.97 -8.91 -11.89
C GLY A 169 3.50 -8.47 -10.53
N VAL A 170 2.69 -7.82 -9.69
CA VAL A 170 3.08 -7.42 -8.32
C VAL A 170 3.40 -8.63 -7.44
N LEU A 171 2.71 -9.77 -7.60
CA LEU A 171 3.02 -10.99 -6.85
C LEU A 171 4.45 -11.48 -7.16
N MET A 172 4.82 -11.52 -8.44
CA MET A 172 6.18 -11.92 -8.85
C MET A 172 7.21 -10.84 -8.50
N LEU A 173 6.89 -9.56 -8.71
CA LEU A 173 7.75 -8.43 -8.32
C LEU A 173 8.12 -8.49 -6.84
N THR A 174 7.16 -8.80 -5.96
CA THR A 174 7.40 -8.95 -4.51
C THR A 174 8.45 -10.01 -4.21
N ARG A 175 8.40 -11.17 -4.87
CA ARG A 175 9.39 -12.25 -4.72
C ARG A 175 10.77 -11.84 -5.24
N CYS A 176 10.83 -11.22 -6.42
CA CYS A 176 12.09 -10.73 -6.99
C CYS A 176 12.77 -9.69 -6.09
N LEU A 177 12.00 -8.71 -5.59
CA LEU A 177 12.53 -7.69 -4.69
C LEU A 177 12.94 -8.27 -3.35
N ALA A 178 12.20 -9.24 -2.81
CA ALA A 178 12.56 -9.93 -1.57
C ALA A 178 13.92 -10.60 -1.65
N LEU A 179 14.23 -11.27 -2.77
CA LEU A 179 15.53 -11.89 -2.99
C LEU A 179 16.64 -10.85 -3.22
N ALA A 180 16.35 -9.80 -3.97
CA ALA A 180 17.34 -8.79 -4.34
C ALA A 180 17.73 -7.86 -3.19
N LEU A 181 16.83 -7.61 -2.22
CA LEU A 181 17.01 -6.63 -1.16
C LEU A 181 17.30 -7.26 0.21
N ALA A 182 17.23 -8.57 0.34
CA ALA A 182 17.64 -9.28 1.55
C ALA A 182 19.17 -9.17 1.76
N PRO A 183 19.65 -9.20 3.02
CA PRO A 183 18.87 -9.30 4.25
C PRO A 183 18.42 -7.95 4.81
N ALA A 184 18.79 -6.81 4.20
CA ALA A 184 18.59 -5.47 4.76
C ALA A 184 17.10 -5.05 4.76
N ILE A 185 16.32 -5.55 3.81
CA ILE A 185 14.92 -5.15 3.60
C ILE A 185 14.06 -6.39 3.41
N THR A 186 12.93 -6.48 4.13
CA THR A 186 11.90 -7.46 3.80
C THR A 186 10.87 -6.87 2.85
N VAL A 187 10.42 -7.67 1.89
CA VAL A 187 9.42 -7.26 0.89
C VAL A 187 8.28 -8.29 0.89
N ASN A 188 7.07 -7.84 1.23
CA ASN A 188 5.89 -8.68 1.22
C ASN A 188 4.74 -7.98 0.50
N ALA A 189 3.69 -8.71 0.17
CA ALA A 189 2.49 -8.15 -0.45
C ALA A 189 1.23 -8.46 0.36
N ILE A 190 0.23 -7.60 0.20
CA ILE A 190 -1.15 -7.86 0.60
C ILE A 190 -1.98 -8.00 -0.67
N ALA A 191 -2.86 -8.99 -0.69
CA ALA A 191 -3.88 -9.19 -1.72
C ALA A 191 -5.28 -9.03 -1.10
N PRO A 192 -5.84 -7.82 -1.09
CA PRO A 192 -7.18 -7.59 -0.56
C PRO A 192 -8.25 -8.23 -1.44
N GLY A 193 -9.34 -8.69 -0.80
CA GLY A 193 -10.62 -8.95 -1.42
C GLY A 193 -11.43 -7.67 -1.64
N THR A 194 -12.75 -7.77 -1.58
CA THR A 194 -13.63 -6.61 -1.62
C THR A 194 -13.60 -5.88 -0.29
N ILE A 195 -13.17 -4.62 -0.33
CA ILE A 195 -13.22 -3.70 0.80
C ILE A 195 -14.31 -2.68 0.51
N SER A 196 -15.25 -2.49 1.43
CA SER A 196 -16.39 -1.59 1.26
C SER A 196 -16.15 -0.26 1.94
N PHE A 197 -16.65 0.82 1.31
CA PHE A 197 -16.60 2.18 1.82
C PHE A 197 -18.01 2.80 1.76
N PRO A 198 -18.30 3.81 2.60
CA PRO A 198 -19.64 4.42 2.65
C PRO A 198 -20.11 5.05 1.33
N ASP A 199 -19.19 5.43 0.46
CA ASP A 199 -19.41 6.04 -0.86
C ASP A 199 -19.47 5.01 -2.01
N ASP A 200 -19.35 3.72 -1.71
CA ASP A 200 -19.42 2.67 -2.72
C ASP A 200 -20.88 2.40 -3.17
N ALA A 201 -21.02 1.92 -4.41
CA ALA A 201 -22.30 1.44 -4.89
C ALA A 201 -22.77 0.21 -4.07
N PRO A 202 -24.09 0.09 -3.78
CA PRO A 202 -24.64 -0.98 -2.93
C PRO A 202 -24.27 -2.39 -3.38
N ASP A 203 -24.15 -2.63 -4.68
CA ASP A 203 -23.83 -3.93 -5.28
C ASP A 203 -22.44 -4.45 -4.92
N ILE A 204 -21.52 -3.59 -4.45
CA ILE A 204 -20.16 -3.99 -4.04
C ILE A 204 -20.22 -4.85 -2.77
N ALA A 205 -20.97 -4.41 -1.77
CA ALA A 205 -21.19 -5.17 -0.54
C ALA A 205 -21.94 -6.48 -0.82
N GLU A 206 -22.99 -6.46 -1.67
CA GLU A 206 -23.76 -7.63 -2.06
C GLU A 206 -22.89 -8.70 -2.74
N ARG A 207 -22.01 -8.31 -3.67
CA ARG A 207 -21.06 -9.23 -4.31
C ARG A 207 -20.11 -9.88 -3.30
N ALA A 208 -19.64 -9.14 -2.31
CA ALA A 208 -18.79 -9.69 -1.26
C ALA A 208 -19.55 -10.72 -0.42
N ILE A 209 -20.81 -10.45 -0.07
CA ILE A 209 -21.69 -11.37 0.68
C ILE A 209 -21.89 -12.68 -0.09
N GLN A 210 -22.05 -12.59 -1.41
CA GLN A 210 -22.27 -13.77 -2.26
C GLN A 210 -21.00 -14.59 -2.49
N SER A 211 -19.85 -13.93 -2.61
CA SER A 211 -18.60 -14.55 -3.05
C SER A 211 -17.68 -14.99 -1.90
N ALA A 212 -17.66 -14.26 -0.78
CA ALA A 212 -16.78 -14.58 0.34
C ALA A 212 -17.45 -15.51 1.35
N PRO A 213 -16.80 -16.61 1.80
CA PRO A 213 -17.29 -17.47 2.88
C PRO A 213 -17.69 -16.73 4.16
N LEU A 214 -16.98 -15.63 4.50
CA LEU A 214 -17.33 -14.80 5.66
C LEU A 214 -18.57 -13.91 5.45
N ARG A 215 -19.21 -13.94 4.26
CA ARG A 215 -20.49 -13.29 3.94
C ARG A 215 -20.50 -11.78 4.23
N ARG A 216 -19.39 -11.11 4.07
CA ARG A 216 -19.27 -9.65 4.18
C ARG A 216 -18.09 -9.12 3.37
N ALA A 217 -18.09 -7.84 3.09
CA ALA A 217 -16.88 -7.14 2.67
C ALA A 217 -15.92 -6.96 3.86
N GLY A 218 -14.64 -6.82 3.56
CA GLY A 218 -13.65 -6.39 4.53
C GLY A 218 -13.69 -4.87 4.75
N THR A 219 -12.96 -4.40 5.78
CA THR A 219 -12.80 -2.98 6.08
C THR A 219 -11.38 -2.50 5.80
N ALA A 220 -11.19 -1.19 5.69
CA ALA A 220 -9.85 -0.62 5.50
C ALA A 220 -8.97 -0.84 6.75
N GLU A 221 -9.55 -0.89 7.94
CA GLU A 221 -8.87 -1.16 9.21
C GLU A 221 -8.33 -2.58 9.28
N GLU A 222 -9.05 -3.57 8.75
CA GLU A 222 -8.56 -4.97 8.64
C GLU A 222 -7.34 -5.04 7.74
N ILE A 223 -7.33 -4.29 6.63
CA ILE A 223 -6.16 -4.20 5.74
C ILE A 223 -5.01 -3.46 6.43
N ALA A 224 -5.28 -2.36 7.14
CA ALA A 224 -4.24 -1.65 7.90
C ALA A 224 -3.62 -2.54 8.99
N GLY A 225 -4.43 -3.36 9.67
CA GLY A 225 -3.96 -4.37 10.62
C GLY A 225 -3.03 -5.41 9.97
N ALA A 226 -3.37 -5.89 8.77
CA ALA A 226 -2.53 -6.81 8.01
C ALA A 226 -1.20 -6.17 7.58
N VAL A 227 -1.20 -4.88 7.19
CA VAL A 227 0.02 -4.11 6.92
C VAL A 227 0.90 -4.04 8.16
N THR A 228 0.34 -3.66 9.32
CA THR A 228 1.09 -3.57 10.59
C THR A 228 1.69 -4.92 10.98
N TYR A 229 0.93 -6.02 10.82
CA TYR A 229 1.44 -7.37 11.05
C TYR A 229 2.68 -7.67 10.21
N LEU A 230 2.62 -7.43 8.88
CA LEU A 230 3.76 -7.68 7.99
C LEU A 230 4.97 -6.78 8.29
N ILE A 231 4.76 -5.54 8.74
CA ILE A 231 5.83 -4.63 9.16
C ILE A 231 6.56 -5.21 10.39
N GLY A 232 5.82 -5.77 11.36
CA GLY A 232 6.38 -6.37 12.56
C GLY A 232 7.03 -7.75 12.34
N ALA A 233 6.69 -8.44 11.25
CA ALA A 233 7.13 -9.81 10.97
C ALA A 233 8.56 -9.85 10.39
N SER A 234 9.56 -9.96 11.25
CA SER A 234 10.98 -9.87 10.86
C SER A 234 11.51 -11.09 10.08
N TYR A 235 10.79 -12.23 10.09
CA TYR A 235 11.19 -13.46 9.40
C TYR A 235 10.29 -13.80 8.20
N LEU A 236 9.49 -12.82 7.75
CA LEU A 236 8.66 -12.95 6.53
C LEU A 236 9.24 -12.05 5.42
N THR A 237 9.54 -12.66 4.27
CA THR A 237 9.88 -11.95 3.04
C THR A 237 9.43 -12.75 1.83
N GLY A 238 9.06 -12.09 0.74
CA GLY A 238 8.57 -12.71 -0.49
C GLY A 238 7.16 -13.30 -0.39
N GLN A 239 6.42 -13.05 0.71
CA GLN A 239 5.11 -13.63 0.96
C GLN A 239 3.97 -12.73 0.51
N VAL A 240 2.83 -13.35 0.22
CA VAL A 240 1.57 -12.68 -0.10
C VAL A 240 0.55 -13.04 0.97
N LEU A 241 0.09 -12.05 1.72
CA LEU A 241 -1.00 -12.21 2.67
C LEU A 241 -2.33 -11.87 1.97
N VAL A 242 -3.14 -12.89 1.74
CA VAL A 242 -4.49 -12.73 1.19
C VAL A 242 -5.45 -12.37 2.31
N VAL A 243 -6.21 -11.27 2.14
CA VAL A 243 -7.18 -10.76 3.11
C VAL A 243 -8.50 -10.54 2.38
N ASP A 244 -9.29 -11.60 2.22
CA ASP A 244 -10.40 -11.65 1.26
C ASP A 244 -11.68 -12.31 1.79
N GLY A 245 -11.74 -12.64 3.07
CA GLY A 245 -12.88 -13.35 3.64
C GLY A 245 -13.05 -14.79 3.15
N GLY A 246 -11.98 -15.37 2.56
CA GLY A 246 -11.96 -16.71 2.01
C GLY A 246 -12.41 -16.82 0.55
N TRP A 247 -12.64 -15.72 -0.14
CA TRP A 247 -13.14 -15.72 -1.53
C TRP A 247 -12.23 -16.50 -2.50
N SER A 248 -10.92 -16.45 -2.33
CA SER A 248 -9.96 -17.14 -3.21
C SER A 248 -9.77 -18.63 -2.92
N ILE A 249 -10.43 -19.18 -1.89
CA ILE A 249 -10.34 -20.62 -1.58
C ILE A 249 -11.10 -21.39 -2.66
N PRO A 250 -10.45 -22.33 -3.37
CA PRO A 250 -11.15 -23.19 -4.34
C PRO A 250 -12.26 -23.99 -3.65
N SER A 251 -13.47 -24.00 -4.23
CA SER A 251 -14.60 -24.82 -3.80
C SER A 251 -14.59 -26.18 -4.48
#